data_925d6f41677a6a9431178c767537b753
#
_entry.id   925d6f41677a6a9431178c767537b753
#
_cell.length_a   1.000
_cell.length_b   1.000
_cell.length_c   1.000
_cell.angle_alpha   90.00
_cell.angle_beta   90.00
_cell.angle_gamma   90.00
#
_symmetry.space_group_name_H-M   'P 1'
#
loop_
_entity.id
_entity.type
_entity.pdbx_description
1 polymer ?
#
loop_
_entity_poly.entity_id
_entity_poly.type
_entity_poly.pdbx_seq_one_letter_code
_entity_poly.pdbx_strand_id
1 'polypeptide(L)'
;YYSILFSEKKYDEVLNILLHANELLPKDEYEENLFELIIDESRVYTQTNNSESCINLIKKSLEKGYPFPLHWPNFDLLRNHPEYESLNNLNTKLLHQAKENSKLEYEVHLPKSYDTTKKYPLFFCLHGDGFHCNIKNTSWYWKPDALLEKGYIVVYPQSSQMYFHNSFGWLSDPTLSRKELIDCYEQLLLDYSIDETCVLFGGFSGGATTSIDMAFHNTIPIKGVIALCPGDYLDIVGLEDTKKLAERKTKIVILEGDQDTDPVVQHLLKIFKEVGLAHEYHINKGIGHWYPEDLDEKTLKAVEFIVNN
;
A
#
# COMPACT_ATOMS: atom_id res chain seq x y z
N TYR A 1 16.70 10.31 -6.46
CA TYR A 1 17.69 11.43 -6.42
C TYR A 1 17.03 12.77 -6.18
N TYR A 2 16.00 13.19 -6.95
CA TYR A 2 15.36 14.49 -6.75
C TYR A 2 14.57 14.60 -5.44
N SER A 3 14.11 13.49 -4.84
CA SER A 3 13.46 13.50 -3.53
C SER A 3 14.39 14.00 -2.41
N ILE A 4 15.68 13.69 -2.50
CA ILE A 4 16.71 14.22 -1.58
C ILE A 4 16.83 15.74 -1.77
N LEU A 5 16.93 16.20 -3.00
CA LEU A 5 16.98 17.64 -3.32
C LEU A 5 15.72 18.38 -2.83
N PHE A 6 14.54 17.73 -2.95
CA PHE A 6 13.29 18.29 -2.44
C PHE A 6 13.33 18.46 -0.92
N SER A 7 13.82 17.45 -0.19
CA SER A 7 13.98 17.52 1.27
C SER A 7 15.00 18.59 1.71
N GLU A 8 16.02 18.83 0.90
CA GLU A 8 17.01 19.90 1.06
C GLU A 8 16.51 21.28 0.61
N LYS A 9 15.26 21.38 0.14
CA LYS A 9 14.62 22.60 -0.39
C LYS A 9 15.32 23.20 -1.61
N LYS A 10 16.03 22.39 -2.38
CA LYS A 10 16.68 22.78 -3.64
C LYS A 10 15.69 22.75 -4.81
N TYR A 11 14.61 23.52 -4.69
CA TYR A 11 13.45 23.46 -5.58
C TYR A 11 13.77 23.74 -7.05
N ASP A 12 14.72 24.63 -7.35
CA ASP A 12 15.14 24.93 -8.73
C ASP A 12 15.82 23.72 -9.38
N GLU A 13 16.66 22.99 -8.63
CA GLU A 13 17.31 21.77 -9.12
C GLU A 13 16.29 20.65 -9.34
N VAL A 14 15.34 20.50 -8.41
CA VAL A 14 14.22 19.53 -8.54
C VAL A 14 13.40 19.85 -9.79
N LEU A 15 12.99 21.12 -9.95
CA LEU A 15 12.17 21.55 -11.08
C LEU A 15 12.90 21.31 -12.42
N ASN A 16 14.19 21.60 -12.48
CA ASN A 16 14.98 21.36 -13.68
C ASN A 16 14.99 19.86 -14.07
N ILE A 17 15.09 18.95 -13.10
CA ILE A 17 15.03 17.51 -13.36
C ILE A 17 13.64 17.11 -13.86
N LEU A 18 12.56 17.58 -13.20
CA LEU A 18 11.20 17.23 -13.56
C LEU A 18 10.80 17.75 -14.95
N LEU A 19 11.17 18.98 -15.29
CA LEU A 19 10.90 19.57 -16.61
C LEU A 19 11.60 18.86 -17.77
N HIS A 20 12.73 18.19 -17.51
CA HIS A 20 13.49 17.43 -18.51
C HIS A 20 13.30 15.91 -18.35
N ALA A 21 12.34 15.47 -17.55
CA ALA A 21 12.10 14.04 -17.28
C ALA A 21 11.84 13.25 -18.58
N ASN A 22 11.19 13.86 -19.58
CA ASN A 22 10.94 13.24 -20.89
C ASN A 22 12.22 13.04 -21.74
N GLU A 23 13.31 13.72 -21.41
CA GLU A 23 14.63 13.56 -22.05
C GLU A 23 15.51 12.60 -21.25
N LEU A 24 15.27 12.49 -19.95
CA LEU A 24 16.07 11.70 -19.00
C LEU A 24 15.60 10.25 -18.89
N LEU A 25 14.31 9.99 -19.14
CA LEU A 25 13.68 8.67 -19.02
C LEU A 25 13.40 8.08 -20.41
N PRO A 26 13.44 6.75 -20.57
CA PRO A 26 12.83 6.08 -21.71
C PRO A 26 11.37 6.51 -21.88
N LYS A 27 10.89 6.54 -23.12
CA LYS A 27 9.56 7.08 -23.43
C LYS A 27 8.42 6.35 -22.69
N ASP A 28 8.48 5.03 -22.65
CA ASP A 28 7.54 4.18 -21.95
C ASP A 28 7.55 4.43 -20.44
N GLU A 29 8.73 4.54 -19.85
CA GLU A 29 8.91 4.82 -18.43
C GLU A 29 8.43 6.24 -18.07
N TYR A 30 8.66 7.23 -18.94
CA TYR A 30 8.12 8.58 -18.77
C TYR A 30 6.58 8.59 -18.82
N GLU A 31 5.99 7.93 -19.83
CA GLU A 31 4.54 7.88 -19.99
C GLU A 31 3.87 7.16 -18.80
N GLU A 32 4.47 6.10 -18.32
CA GLU A 32 3.99 5.32 -17.18
C GLU A 32 4.02 6.11 -15.86
N ASN A 33 5.03 6.97 -15.66
CA ASN A 33 5.18 7.77 -14.44
C ASN A 33 4.69 9.22 -14.59
N LEU A 34 4.03 9.55 -15.70
CA LEU A 34 3.66 10.93 -16.02
C LEU A 34 2.81 11.60 -14.92
N PHE A 35 1.88 10.89 -14.32
CA PHE A 35 1.02 11.45 -13.27
C PHE A 35 1.81 11.80 -12.00
N GLU A 36 2.70 10.91 -11.58
CA GLU A 36 3.60 11.11 -10.45
C GLU A 36 4.53 12.31 -10.67
N LEU A 37 5.08 12.44 -11.87
CA LEU A 37 5.90 13.59 -12.25
C LEU A 37 5.09 14.90 -12.20
N ILE A 38 3.84 14.90 -12.66
CA ILE A 38 2.93 16.06 -12.58
C ILE A 38 2.66 16.44 -11.12
N ILE A 39 2.42 15.47 -10.23
CA ILE A 39 2.20 15.73 -8.80
C ILE A 39 3.45 16.36 -8.18
N ASP A 40 4.62 15.79 -8.41
CA ASP A 40 5.86 16.26 -7.80
C ASP A 40 6.24 17.66 -8.33
N GLU A 41 6.07 17.93 -9.63
CA GLU A 41 6.24 19.26 -10.22
C GLU A 41 5.24 20.27 -9.58
N SER A 42 3.98 19.87 -9.42
CA SER A 42 2.95 20.70 -8.77
C SER A 42 3.32 21.04 -7.32
N ARG A 43 3.88 20.07 -6.58
CA ARG A 43 4.37 20.29 -5.20
C ARG A 43 5.53 21.29 -5.17
N VAL A 44 6.45 21.25 -6.13
CA VAL A 44 7.53 22.26 -6.23
C VAL A 44 6.92 23.64 -6.47
N TYR A 45 5.96 23.78 -7.39
CA TYR A 45 5.30 25.08 -7.65
C TYR A 45 4.55 25.60 -6.43
N THR A 46 3.94 24.74 -5.61
CA THR A 46 3.32 25.19 -4.37
C THR A 46 4.35 25.70 -3.35
N GLN A 47 5.50 25.03 -3.21
CA GLN A 47 6.58 25.46 -2.33
C GLN A 47 7.23 26.78 -2.77
N THR A 48 7.20 27.09 -4.06
CA THR A 48 7.75 28.32 -4.65
C THR A 48 6.67 29.41 -4.87
N ASN A 49 5.44 29.21 -4.37
CA ASN A 49 4.31 30.11 -4.56
C ASN A 49 3.95 30.44 -6.02
N ASN A 50 4.25 29.51 -6.95
CA ASN A 50 3.92 29.67 -8.36
C ASN A 50 2.55 29.02 -8.68
N SER A 51 1.49 29.67 -8.22
CA SER A 51 0.11 29.16 -8.37
C SER A 51 -0.31 29.00 -9.84
N GLU A 52 0.13 29.90 -10.73
CA GLU A 52 -0.23 29.87 -12.14
C GLU A 52 0.30 28.61 -12.85
N SER A 53 1.58 28.29 -12.65
CA SER A 53 2.17 27.07 -13.20
C SER A 53 1.54 25.80 -12.63
N CYS A 54 1.26 25.81 -11.32
CA CYS A 54 0.58 24.71 -10.66
C CYS A 54 -0.83 24.45 -11.24
N ILE A 55 -1.63 25.50 -11.41
CA ILE A 55 -2.97 25.44 -12.03
C ILE A 55 -2.89 24.88 -13.47
N ASN A 56 -1.91 25.32 -14.25
CA ASN A 56 -1.73 24.83 -15.61
C ASN A 56 -1.38 23.33 -15.67
N LEU A 57 -0.59 22.82 -14.71
CA LEU A 57 -0.32 21.38 -14.60
C LEU A 57 -1.57 20.58 -14.19
N ILE A 58 -2.33 21.09 -13.23
CA ILE A 58 -3.59 20.46 -12.81
C ILE A 58 -4.55 20.37 -13.99
N LYS A 59 -4.69 21.45 -14.79
CA LYS A 59 -5.50 21.40 -16.02
C LYS A 59 -5.06 20.29 -16.96
N LYS A 60 -3.77 20.19 -17.24
CA LYS A 60 -3.21 19.12 -18.10
C LYS A 60 -3.50 17.74 -17.56
N SER A 61 -3.43 17.53 -16.23
CA SER A 61 -3.80 16.27 -15.58
C SER A 61 -5.27 15.94 -15.81
N LEU A 62 -6.17 16.90 -15.53
CA LEU A 62 -7.61 16.72 -15.69
C LEU A 62 -8.05 16.53 -17.15
N GLU A 63 -7.41 17.20 -18.10
CA GLU A 63 -7.61 17.02 -19.55
C GLU A 63 -7.26 15.60 -20.01
N LYS A 64 -6.30 14.95 -19.36
CA LYS A 64 -5.96 13.54 -19.57
C LYS A 64 -6.94 12.57 -18.86
N GLY A 65 -7.89 13.09 -18.11
CA GLY A 65 -8.81 12.28 -17.32
C GLY A 65 -8.23 11.77 -16.00
N TYR A 66 -7.14 12.37 -15.51
CA TYR A 66 -6.47 11.99 -14.26
C TYR A 66 -6.99 12.81 -13.08
N PRO A 67 -7.84 12.26 -12.18
CA PRO A 67 -8.24 12.94 -10.97
C PRO A 67 -7.02 13.29 -10.11
N PHE A 68 -7.01 14.53 -9.59
CA PHE A 68 -5.88 15.13 -8.88
C PHE A 68 -6.21 15.32 -7.38
N PRO A 69 -5.25 15.22 -6.45
CA PRO A 69 -5.48 15.35 -5.01
C PRO A 69 -5.63 16.81 -4.55
N LEU A 70 -6.55 17.56 -5.14
CA LEU A 70 -6.78 18.99 -4.85
C LEU A 70 -7.14 19.29 -3.38
N HIS A 71 -7.61 18.28 -2.64
CA HIS A 71 -7.96 18.41 -1.23
C HIS A 71 -6.75 18.39 -0.29
N TRP A 72 -5.56 18.07 -0.78
CA TRP A 72 -4.36 18.05 0.06
C TRP A 72 -3.97 19.45 0.53
N PRO A 73 -3.47 19.59 1.78
CA PRO A 73 -3.03 20.87 2.33
C PRO A 73 -1.97 21.59 1.48
N ASN A 74 -1.16 20.83 0.76
CA ASN A 74 -0.15 21.34 -0.16
C ASN A 74 -0.75 22.27 -1.24
N PHE A 75 -2.03 22.07 -1.60
CA PHE A 75 -2.73 22.82 -2.64
C PHE A 75 -3.70 23.89 -2.09
N ASP A 76 -3.74 24.09 -0.77
CA ASP A 76 -4.62 25.08 -0.13
C ASP A 76 -4.42 26.50 -0.67
N LEU A 77 -3.18 26.86 -1.03
CA LEU A 77 -2.88 28.17 -1.62
C LEU A 77 -3.63 28.43 -2.94
N LEU A 78 -4.04 27.36 -3.65
CA LEU A 78 -4.77 27.47 -4.92
C LEU A 78 -6.25 27.80 -4.72
N ARG A 79 -6.81 27.63 -3.53
CA ARG A 79 -8.27 27.82 -3.25
C ARG A 79 -8.77 29.20 -3.61
N ASN A 80 -7.91 30.22 -3.56
CA ASN A 80 -8.24 31.59 -3.92
C ASN A 80 -7.98 31.92 -5.41
N HIS A 81 -7.49 30.95 -6.20
CA HIS A 81 -7.24 31.16 -7.62
C HIS A 81 -8.58 31.21 -8.38
N PRO A 82 -8.78 32.15 -9.34
CA PRO A 82 -10.06 32.29 -10.07
C PRO A 82 -10.56 31.02 -10.76
N GLU A 83 -9.65 30.16 -11.19
CA GLU A 83 -9.99 28.91 -11.88
C GLU A 83 -10.18 27.70 -10.94
N TYR A 84 -9.85 27.83 -9.64
CA TYR A 84 -9.86 26.70 -8.72
C TYR A 84 -11.24 26.01 -8.66
N GLU A 85 -12.32 26.76 -8.55
CA GLU A 85 -13.67 26.19 -8.42
C GLU A 85 -14.05 25.34 -9.64
N SER A 86 -13.77 25.84 -10.84
CA SER A 86 -14.06 25.10 -12.08
C SER A 86 -13.22 23.83 -12.21
N LEU A 87 -11.96 23.87 -11.83
CA LEU A 87 -11.06 22.71 -11.82
C LEU A 87 -11.48 21.68 -10.77
N ASN A 88 -11.85 22.14 -9.58
CA ASN A 88 -12.32 21.26 -8.52
C ASN A 88 -13.63 20.55 -8.89
N ASN A 89 -14.55 21.23 -9.57
CA ASN A 89 -15.79 20.63 -10.08
C ASN A 89 -15.49 19.56 -11.15
N LEU A 90 -14.58 19.85 -12.09
CA LEU A 90 -14.15 18.88 -13.09
C LEU A 90 -13.45 17.67 -12.42
N ASN A 91 -12.54 17.93 -11.49
CA ASN A 91 -11.82 16.92 -10.73
C ASN A 91 -12.77 15.97 -9.98
N THR A 92 -13.75 16.54 -9.28
CA THR A 92 -14.78 15.77 -8.54
C THR A 92 -15.56 14.87 -9.49
N LYS A 93 -15.95 15.38 -10.67
CA LYS A 93 -16.65 14.57 -11.70
C LYS A 93 -15.77 13.42 -12.20
N LEU A 94 -14.52 13.68 -12.54
CA LEU A 94 -13.58 12.66 -13.03
C LEU A 94 -13.33 11.61 -11.95
N LEU A 95 -13.12 12.03 -10.71
CA LEU A 95 -12.91 11.10 -9.59
C LEU A 95 -14.14 10.23 -9.33
N HIS A 96 -15.34 10.78 -9.41
CA HIS A 96 -16.57 10.01 -9.26
C HIS A 96 -16.68 8.96 -10.37
N GLN A 97 -16.48 9.34 -11.64
CA GLN A 97 -16.47 8.42 -12.76
C GLN A 97 -15.41 7.32 -12.65
N ALA A 98 -14.20 7.67 -12.18
CA ALA A 98 -13.13 6.70 -11.95
C ALA A 98 -13.49 5.70 -10.85
N LYS A 99 -14.06 6.19 -9.73
CA LYS A 99 -14.52 5.33 -8.62
C LYS A 99 -15.65 4.37 -9.02
N GLU A 100 -16.59 4.82 -9.83
CA GLU A 100 -17.70 3.96 -10.33
C GLU A 100 -17.20 2.79 -11.20
N ASN A 101 -16.07 2.97 -11.89
CA ASN A 101 -15.47 1.96 -12.76
C ASN A 101 -14.34 1.18 -12.05
N SER A 102 -13.95 1.59 -10.87
CA SER A 102 -12.89 0.94 -10.11
C SER A 102 -13.38 -0.40 -9.54
N LYS A 103 -12.54 -1.39 -9.64
CA LYS A 103 -12.75 -2.72 -9.06
C LYS A 103 -11.42 -3.23 -8.50
N LEU A 104 -11.48 -4.20 -7.62
CA LEU A 104 -10.25 -4.88 -7.19
C LEU A 104 -9.59 -5.50 -8.43
N GLU A 105 -8.31 -5.23 -8.57
CA GLU A 105 -7.41 -5.86 -9.54
C GLU A 105 -6.30 -6.60 -8.76
N TYR A 106 -5.64 -7.58 -9.38
CA TYR A 106 -4.53 -8.25 -8.74
C TYR A 106 -3.54 -8.81 -9.75
N GLU A 107 -2.28 -8.87 -9.35
CA GLU A 107 -1.21 -9.58 -10.06
C GLU A 107 -0.82 -10.84 -9.29
N VAL A 108 -0.56 -11.93 -10.02
CA VAL A 108 -0.15 -13.22 -9.45
C VAL A 108 1.23 -13.58 -9.97
N HIS A 109 2.14 -13.84 -9.05
CA HIS A 109 3.47 -14.34 -9.35
C HIS A 109 3.60 -15.79 -8.88
N LEU A 110 4.00 -16.66 -9.80
CA LEU A 110 4.13 -18.09 -9.55
C LEU A 110 5.61 -18.50 -9.37
N PRO A 111 5.91 -19.44 -8.46
CA PRO A 111 7.27 -19.99 -8.36
C PRO A 111 7.67 -20.69 -9.68
N LYS A 112 8.96 -20.64 -10.02
CA LYS A 112 9.48 -21.22 -11.28
C LYS A 112 9.14 -22.69 -11.46
N SER A 113 8.96 -23.42 -10.35
CA SER A 113 8.62 -24.85 -10.32
C SER A 113 7.12 -25.09 -10.17
N TYR A 114 6.26 -24.10 -10.47
CA TYR A 114 4.81 -24.27 -10.32
C TYR A 114 4.29 -25.43 -11.16
N ASP A 115 3.52 -26.31 -10.51
CA ASP A 115 2.95 -27.54 -11.06
C ASP A 115 1.54 -27.71 -10.48
N THR A 116 0.53 -27.72 -11.32
CA THR A 116 -0.89 -27.80 -10.93
C THR A 116 -1.25 -29.06 -10.13
N THR A 117 -0.39 -30.06 -10.10
CA THR A 117 -0.58 -31.30 -9.31
C THR A 117 -0.14 -31.16 -7.85
N LYS A 118 0.52 -30.06 -7.50
CA LYS A 118 1.03 -29.78 -6.15
C LYS A 118 0.28 -28.61 -5.55
N LYS A 119 0.24 -28.55 -4.22
CA LYS A 119 -0.31 -27.43 -3.48
C LYS A 119 0.81 -26.47 -3.06
N TYR A 120 0.55 -25.17 -3.15
CA TYR A 120 1.51 -24.11 -2.85
C TYR A 120 1.00 -23.15 -1.79
N PRO A 121 1.82 -22.74 -0.83
CA PRO A 121 1.45 -21.70 0.10
C PRO A 121 1.18 -20.38 -0.63
N LEU A 122 0.27 -19.59 -0.08
CA LEU A 122 -0.17 -18.31 -0.65
C LEU A 122 0.29 -17.15 0.23
N PHE A 123 0.80 -16.09 -0.40
CA PHE A 123 1.13 -14.83 0.24
C PHE A 123 0.43 -13.67 -0.45
N PHE A 124 -0.47 -12.99 0.26
CA PHE A 124 -1.02 -11.71 -0.16
C PHE A 124 -0.11 -10.58 0.30
N CYS A 125 0.23 -9.65 -0.60
CA CYS A 125 1.02 -8.46 -0.31
C CYS A 125 0.21 -7.21 -0.62
N LEU A 126 -0.35 -6.56 0.41
CA LEU A 126 -1.26 -5.43 0.29
C LEU A 126 -0.49 -4.10 0.27
N HIS A 127 -0.86 -3.22 -0.68
CA HIS A 127 -0.33 -1.84 -0.73
C HIS A 127 -0.80 -1.01 0.47
N GLY A 128 -0.13 0.12 0.72
CA GLY A 128 -0.55 1.10 1.72
C GLY A 128 -1.77 1.90 1.29
N ASP A 129 -2.11 2.94 2.06
CA ASP A 129 -3.17 3.89 1.75
C ASP A 129 -2.60 5.24 1.30
N GLY A 130 -3.09 5.78 0.20
CA GLY A 130 -2.78 7.12 -0.27
C GLY A 130 -1.89 7.20 -1.50
N PHE A 131 -0.99 8.19 -1.52
CA PHE A 131 -0.12 8.49 -2.66
C PHE A 131 0.87 7.36 -2.92
N HIS A 132 1.05 7.01 -4.19
CA HIS A 132 1.87 5.87 -4.65
C HIS A 132 1.43 4.49 -4.14
N CYS A 133 0.24 4.38 -3.56
CA CYS A 133 -0.28 3.12 -3.07
C CYS A 133 -1.05 2.38 -4.16
N ASN A 134 -0.37 1.47 -4.84
CA ASN A 134 -0.86 0.63 -5.94
C ASN A 134 0.00 -0.64 -6.09
N ILE A 135 -0.39 -1.55 -6.97
CA ILE A 135 0.33 -2.81 -7.22
C ILE A 135 1.78 -2.56 -7.61
N LYS A 136 2.01 -1.69 -8.61
CA LYS A 136 3.35 -1.43 -9.18
C LYS A 136 4.35 -1.02 -8.11
N ASN A 137 3.98 -0.03 -7.29
CA ASN A 137 4.88 0.46 -6.25
C ASN A 137 5.07 -0.56 -5.13
N THR A 138 4.02 -1.30 -4.77
CA THR A 138 4.14 -2.34 -3.74
C THR A 138 5.08 -3.45 -4.18
N SER A 139 4.93 -3.99 -5.39
CA SER A 139 5.80 -5.04 -5.92
C SER A 139 7.25 -4.57 -6.17
N TRP A 140 7.46 -3.27 -6.35
CA TRP A 140 8.79 -2.67 -6.42
C TRP A 140 9.51 -2.65 -5.07
N TYR A 141 8.82 -2.28 -3.97
CA TYR A 141 9.41 -2.18 -2.63
C TYR A 141 9.40 -3.52 -1.88
N TRP A 142 8.36 -4.30 -2.03
CA TRP A 142 8.24 -5.64 -1.44
C TRP A 142 8.24 -6.68 -2.56
N LYS A 143 9.44 -7.03 -3.02
CA LYS A 143 9.63 -7.91 -4.17
C LYS A 143 9.15 -9.33 -3.90
N PRO A 144 8.63 -10.05 -4.92
CA PRO A 144 8.14 -11.41 -4.74
C PRO A 144 9.26 -12.46 -4.70
N ASP A 145 10.47 -12.12 -5.19
CA ASP A 145 11.54 -13.08 -5.53
C ASP A 145 11.89 -14.04 -4.38
N ALA A 146 12.11 -13.48 -3.18
CA ALA A 146 12.48 -14.27 -2.00
C ALA A 146 11.39 -15.29 -1.60
N LEU A 147 10.12 -14.93 -1.73
CA LEU A 147 8.98 -15.80 -1.46
C LEU A 147 8.77 -16.83 -2.58
N LEU A 148 8.94 -16.43 -3.84
CA LEU A 148 8.87 -17.33 -5.00
C LEU A 148 9.94 -18.42 -4.92
N GLU A 149 11.15 -18.09 -4.47
CA GLU A 149 12.23 -19.08 -4.23
C GLU A 149 11.88 -20.08 -3.12
N LYS A 150 11.05 -19.69 -2.17
CA LYS A 150 10.51 -20.56 -1.12
C LYS A 150 9.26 -21.32 -1.56
N GLY A 151 8.82 -21.15 -2.81
CA GLY A 151 7.69 -21.86 -3.39
C GLY A 151 6.32 -21.24 -3.07
N TYR A 152 6.24 -19.99 -2.62
CA TYR A 152 4.98 -19.30 -2.43
C TYR A 152 4.39 -18.85 -3.77
N ILE A 153 3.08 -18.87 -3.89
CA ILE A 153 2.34 -18.02 -4.83
C ILE A 153 2.25 -16.66 -4.17
N VAL A 154 2.67 -15.59 -4.86
CA VAL A 154 2.60 -14.21 -4.33
C VAL A 154 1.57 -13.43 -5.10
N VAL A 155 0.65 -12.78 -4.40
CA VAL A 155 -0.45 -12.00 -4.98
C VAL A 155 -0.38 -10.57 -4.48
N TYR A 156 -0.44 -9.61 -5.41
CA TYR A 156 -0.54 -8.19 -5.13
C TYR A 156 -1.93 -7.69 -5.52
N PRO A 157 -2.88 -7.62 -4.59
CA PRO A 157 -4.17 -7.03 -4.87
C PRO A 157 -4.10 -5.50 -4.79
N GLN A 158 -4.89 -4.83 -5.63
CA GLN A 158 -5.14 -3.41 -5.58
C GLN A 158 -6.61 -3.17 -5.27
N SER A 159 -6.87 -2.49 -4.17
CA SER A 159 -8.22 -2.10 -3.76
C SER A 159 -8.95 -1.31 -4.85
N SER A 160 -10.26 -1.40 -4.90
CA SER A 160 -11.08 -0.50 -5.72
C SER A 160 -11.23 0.91 -5.13
N GLN A 161 -10.82 1.14 -3.90
CA GLN A 161 -11.02 2.40 -3.18
C GLN A 161 -10.00 3.46 -3.62
N MET A 162 -10.26 4.06 -4.75
CA MET A 162 -9.42 5.10 -5.33
C MET A 162 -9.54 6.42 -4.56
N TYR A 163 -8.42 7.03 -4.20
CA TYR A 163 -8.34 8.39 -3.66
C TYR A 163 -8.22 9.43 -4.78
N PHE A 164 -7.38 9.15 -5.76
CA PHE A 164 -7.18 9.92 -6.99
C PHE A 164 -6.45 9.00 -8.00
N HIS A 165 -6.04 9.50 -9.15
CA HIS A 165 -5.41 8.68 -10.17
C HIS A 165 -4.19 7.89 -9.64
N ASN A 166 -4.11 6.60 -9.92
CA ASN A 166 -3.06 5.66 -9.47
C ASN A 166 -2.83 5.61 -7.94
N SER A 167 -3.81 5.98 -7.14
CA SER A 167 -3.67 6.04 -5.69
C SER A 167 -4.90 5.47 -5.00
N PHE A 168 -4.68 4.42 -4.23
CA PHE A 168 -5.73 3.60 -3.64
C PHE A 168 -5.55 3.44 -2.13
N GLY A 169 -6.52 2.86 -1.48
CA GLY A 169 -6.45 2.54 -0.06
C GLY A 169 -7.47 1.48 0.32
N TRP A 170 -7.37 0.99 1.55
CA TRP A 170 -8.20 -0.07 2.10
C TRP A 170 -9.14 0.42 3.20
N LEU A 171 -8.77 1.54 3.84
CA LEU A 171 -9.34 1.93 5.12
C LEU A 171 -10.55 2.87 5.01
N SER A 172 -10.87 3.38 3.81
CA SER A 172 -12.07 4.22 3.61
C SER A 172 -13.36 3.44 3.81
N ASP A 173 -13.39 2.18 3.39
CA ASP A 173 -14.46 1.21 3.67
C ASP A 173 -13.85 -0.19 3.95
N PRO A 174 -13.54 -0.50 5.21
CA PRO A 174 -12.98 -1.80 5.58
C PRO A 174 -13.91 -2.99 5.26
N THR A 175 -15.22 -2.76 5.19
CA THR A 175 -16.17 -3.82 4.83
C THR A 175 -16.06 -4.19 3.36
N LEU A 176 -15.90 -3.19 2.49
CA LEU A 176 -15.64 -3.40 1.07
C LEU A 176 -14.28 -4.10 0.88
N SER A 177 -13.23 -3.65 1.57
CA SER A 177 -11.91 -4.29 1.51
C SER A 177 -11.96 -5.76 1.87
N ARG A 178 -12.64 -6.12 2.95
CA ARG A 178 -12.81 -7.52 3.34
C ARG A 178 -13.53 -8.32 2.25
N LYS A 179 -14.62 -7.79 1.72
CA LYS A 179 -15.38 -8.46 0.65
C LYS A 179 -14.52 -8.69 -0.59
N GLU A 180 -13.82 -7.67 -1.04
CA GLU A 180 -12.96 -7.74 -2.23
C GLU A 180 -11.83 -8.75 -2.07
N LEU A 181 -11.18 -8.80 -0.90
CA LEU A 181 -10.12 -9.76 -0.62
C LEU A 181 -10.64 -11.20 -0.51
N ILE A 182 -11.87 -11.40 -0.01
CA ILE A 182 -12.52 -12.71 0.01
C ILE A 182 -12.83 -13.15 -1.42
N ASP A 183 -13.47 -12.29 -2.22
CA ASP A 183 -13.80 -12.58 -3.62
C ASP A 183 -12.53 -12.91 -4.43
N CYS A 184 -11.43 -12.17 -4.20
CA CYS A 184 -10.13 -12.43 -4.79
C CYS A 184 -9.58 -13.80 -4.38
N TYR A 185 -9.61 -14.12 -3.09
CA TYR A 185 -9.15 -15.42 -2.58
C TYR A 185 -9.95 -16.59 -3.17
N GLU A 186 -11.27 -16.47 -3.23
CA GLU A 186 -12.14 -17.49 -3.83
C GLU A 186 -11.81 -17.71 -5.31
N GLN A 187 -11.56 -16.62 -6.07
CA GLN A 187 -11.13 -16.74 -7.46
C GLN A 187 -9.77 -17.42 -7.60
N LEU A 188 -8.81 -17.08 -6.73
CA LEU A 188 -7.49 -17.71 -6.73
C LEU A 188 -7.55 -19.22 -6.45
N LEU A 189 -8.48 -19.68 -5.61
CA LEU A 189 -8.69 -21.11 -5.34
C LEU A 189 -9.21 -21.86 -6.59
N LEU A 190 -9.92 -21.18 -7.48
CA LEU A 190 -10.39 -21.77 -8.74
C LEU A 190 -9.26 -21.86 -9.78
N ASP A 191 -8.37 -20.87 -9.79
CA ASP A 191 -7.36 -20.71 -10.85
C ASP A 191 -6.03 -21.40 -10.51
N TYR A 192 -5.70 -21.54 -9.21
CA TYR A 192 -4.40 -22.03 -8.76
C TYR A 192 -4.48 -23.12 -7.70
N SER A 193 -3.43 -23.95 -7.66
CA SER A 193 -3.30 -25.05 -6.67
C SER A 193 -2.75 -24.54 -5.34
N ILE A 194 -3.61 -23.93 -4.52
CA ILE A 194 -3.25 -23.31 -3.24
C ILE A 194 -3.34 -24.30 -2.09
N ASP A 195 -2.34 -24.26 -1.18
CA ASP A 195 -2.40 -24.90 0.13
C ASP A 195 -3.15 -23.98 1.11
N GLU A 196 -4.42 -24.23 1.29
CA GLU A 196 -5.30 -23.48 2.19
C GLU A 196 -4.88 -23.54 3.66
N THR A 197 -3.97 -24.46 4.04
CA THR A 197 -3.41 -24.51 5.40
C THR A 197 -2.24 -23.55 5.62
N CYS A 198 -1.77 -22.88 4.55
CA CYS A 198 -0.65 -21.97 4.58
C CYS A 198 -0.93 -20.71 3.75
N VAL A 199 -1.90 -19.94 4.20
CA VAL A 199 -2.23 -18.61 3.64
C VAL A 199 -1.69 -17.53 4.56
N LEU A 200 -0.85 -16.67 4.03
CA LEU A 200 -0.23 -15.56 4.73
C LEU A 200 -0.68 -14.23 4.12
N PHE A 201 -0.81 -13.23 4.97
CA PHE A 201 -1.05 -11.87 4.55
C PHE A 201 0.13 -10.98 4.97
N GLY A 202 0.59 -10.14 4.07
CA GLY A 202 1.53 -9.07 4.35
C GLY A 202 1.01 -7.77 3.80
N GLY A 203 1.47 -6.66 4.34
CA GLY A 203 1.11 -5.35 3.82
C GLY A 203 1.89 -4.22 4.50
N PHE A 204 1.82 -3.06 3.87
CA PHE A 204 2.42 -1.83 4.36
C PHE A 204 1.35 -0.84 4.77
N SER A 205 1.53 -0.13 5.90
CA SER A 205 0.63 0.96 6.32
C SER A 205 -0.84 0.50 6.38
N GLY A 206 -1.75 1.11 5.64
CA GLY A 206 -3.14 0.69 5.53
C GLY A 206 -3.32 -0.78 5.12
N GLY A 207 -2.46 -1.29 4.23
CA GLY A 207 -2.45 -2.72 3.87
C GLY A 207 -2.01 -3.63 5.02
N ALA A 208 -1.10 -3.17 5.88
CA ALA A 208 -0.72 -3.88 7.10
C ALA A 208 -1.88 -3.96 8.09
N THR A 209 -2.57 -2.83 8.30
CA THR A 209 -3.78 -2.74 9.13
C THR A 209 -4.87 -3.67 8.62
N THR A 210 -5.12 -3.64 7.29
CA THR A 210 -6.11 -4.52 6.64
C THR A 210 -5.72 -6.00 6.75
N SER A 211 -4.44 -6.35 6.66
CA SER A 211 -3.96 -7.73 6.84
C SER A 211 -4.26 -8.25 8.26
N ILE A 212 -4.07 -7.42 9.27
CA ILE A 212 -4.43 -7.73 10.66
C ILE A 212 -5.96 -7.86 10.80
N ASP A 213 -6.73 -6.92 10.25
CA ASP A 213 -8.20 -6.94 10.26
C ASP A 213 -8.76 -8.23 9.63
N MET A 214 -8.23 -8.65 8.48
CA MET A 214 -8.61 -9.90 7.82
C MET A 214 -8.36 -11.13 8.71
N ALA A 215 -7.24 -11.17 9.45
CA ALA A 215 -6.97 -12.26 10.38
C ALA A 215 -7.97 -12.30 11.53
N PHE A 216 -8.42 -11.16 12.03
CA PHE A 216 -9.45 -11.11 13.08
C PHE A 216 -10.82 -11.62 12.60
N HIS A 217 -11.21 -11.27 11.37
CA HIS A 217 -12.52 -11.65 10.81
C HIS A 217 -12.62 -13.13 10.42
N ASN A 218 -11.50 -13.82 10.21
CA ASN A 218 -11.44 -15.27 9.93
C ASN A 218 -12.33 -15.77 8.77
N THR A 219 -12.46 -14.97 7.75
CA THR A 219 -13.21 -15.36 6.54
C THR A 219 -12.30 -16.11 5.54
N ILE A 220 -10.99 -15.90 5.64
CA ILE A 220 -9.93 -16.65 4.97
C ILE A 220 -9.12 -17.36 6.07
N PRO A 221 -8.65 -18.61 5.86
CA PRO A 221 -7.89 -19.36 6.87
C PRO A 221 -6.44 -18.84 6.99
N ILE A 222 -6.28 -17.62 7.51
CA ILE A 222 -4.99 -16.95 7.62
C ILE A 222 -4.14 -17.58 8.71
N LYS A 223 -3.00 -18.18 8.33
CA LYS A 223 -2.02 -18.77 9.23
C LYS A 223 -1.17 -17.72 9.93
N GLY A 224 -0.88 -16.61 9.26
CA GLY A 224 -0.13 -15.51 9.87
C GLY A 224 -0.12 -14.25 9.05
N VAL A 225 0.30 -13.17 9.72
CA VAL A 225 0.36 -11.80 9.17
C VAL A 225 1.76 -11.23 9.36
N ILE A 226 2.26 -10.53 8.33
CA ILE A 226 3.47 -9.69 8.39
C ILE A 226 3.05 -8.25 8.15
N ALA A 227 2.95 -7.46 9.20
CA ALA A 227 2.46 -6.09 9.18
C ALA A 227 3.61 -5.09 9.24
N LEU A 228 3.86 -4.37 8.14
CA LEU A 228 4.89 -3.31 8.09
C LEU A 228 4.24 -1.95 8.33
N CYS A 229 4.62 -1.28 9.42
CA CYS A 229 4.11 0.01 9.86
C CYS A 229 2.56 0.06 9.92
N PRO A 230 1.88 -0.91 10.58
CA PRO A 230 0.45 -0.82 10.75
C PRO A 230 0.09 0.37 11.65
N GLY A 231 -1.10 0.93 11.43
CA GLY A 231 -1.62 2.02 12.24
C GLY A 231 -3.13 2.06 12.15
N ASP A 232 -3.75 3.16 12.51
CA ASP A 232 -5.16 3.46 12.43
C ASP A 232 -6.15 2.26 12.52
N TYR A 233 -7.32 2.44 13.10
CA TYR A 233 -8.40 1.44 13.23
C TYR A 233 -8.06 0.14 14.00
N LEU A 234 -6.82 -0.08 14.44
CA LEU A 234 -6.46 -1.25 15.26
C LEU A 234 -6.88 -1.09 16.73
N ASP A 235 -7.27 0.10 17.16
CA ASP A 235 -7.76 0.42 18.48
C ASP A 235 -9.10 -0.23 18.82
N ILE A 236 -9.85 -0.67 17.80
CA ILE A 236 -11.12 -1.40 17.96
C ILE A 236 -10.95 -2.89 18.26
N VAL A 237 -9.73 -3.42 18.19
CA VAL A 237 -9.43 -4.82 18.45
C VAL A 237 -9.54 -5.12 19.93
N GLY A 238 -10.51 -5.95 20.30
CA GLY A 238 -10.77 -6.33 21.68
C GLY A 238 -10.02 -7.59 22.16
N LEU A 239 -9.97 -7.76 23.48
CA LEU A 239 -9.35 -8.91 24.13
C LEU A 239 -9.96 -10.24 23.66
N GLU A 240 -11.29 -10.31 23.51
CA GLU A 240 -12.00 -11.55 23.13
C GLU A 240 -11.69 -11.97 21.68
N ASP A 241 -11.59 -11.02 20.76
CA ASP A 241 -11.26 -11.34 19.38
C ASP A 241 -9.80 -11.80 19.26
N THR A 242 -8.90 -11.20 20.05
CA THR A 242 -7.50 -11.63 20.11
C THR A 242 -7.35 -13.03 20.70
N LYS A 243 -8.19 -13.42 21.70
CA LYS A 243 -8.24 -14.82 22.21
C LYS A 243 -8.62 -15.80 21.12
N LYS A 244 -9.67 -15.50 20.34
CA LYS A 244 -10.09 -16.33 19.20
C LYS A 244 -8.96 -16.49 18.18
N LEU A 245 -8.19 -15.42 17.92
CA LEU A 245 -7.05 -15.47 17.04
C LEU A 245 -5.93 -16.38 17.58
N ALA A 246 -5.64 -16.29 18.88
CA ALA A 246 -4.67 -17.16 19.55
C ALA A 246 -5.11 -18.65 19.54
N GLU A 247 -6.40 -18.94 19.74
CA GLU A 247 -6.97 -20.29 19.68
C GLU A 247 -6.78 -20.91 18.28
N ARG A 248 -6.88 -20.11 17.21
CA ARG A 248 -6.62 -20.54 15.83
C ARG A 248 -5.14 -20.75 15.53
N LYS A 249 -4.25 -20.38 16.47
CA LYS A 249 -2.79 -20.40 16.30
C LYS A 249 -2.29 -19.53 15.15
N THR A 250 -3.04 -18.49 14.80
CA THR A 250 -2.57 -17.46 13.87
C THR A 250 -1.43 -16.69 14.53
N LYS A 251 -0.35 -16.39 13.79
CA LYS A 251 0.79 -15.65 14.31
C LYS A 251 0.92 -14.30 13.63
N ILE A 252 1.39 -13.30 14.36
CA ILE A 252 1.55 -11.94 13.84
C ILE A 252 2.98 -11.47 14.02
N VAL A 253 3.58 -10.95 12.96
CA VAL A 253 4.86 -10.24 12.99
C VAL A 253 4.61 -8.79 12.63
N ILE A 254 5.05 -7.88 13.49
CA ILE A 254 4.95 -6.43 13.26
C ILE A 254 6.36 -5.85 13.09
N LEU A 255 6.52 -5.05 12.04
CA LEU A 255 7.74 -4.32 11.72
C LEU A 255 7.43 -2.82 11.72
N GLU A 256 8.12 -2.01 12.52
CA GLU A 256 7.99 -0.55 12.53
C GLU A 256 9.34 0.13 12.39
N GLY A 257 9.35 1.39 11.93
CA GLY A 257 10.52 2.26 12.00
C GLY A 257 10.66 2.90 13.40
N ASP A 258 11.88 3.14 13.87
CA ASP A 258 12.09 3.79 15.18
C ASP A 258 11.68 5.28 15.21
N GLN A 259 11.49 5.88 14.04
CA GLN A 259 11.02 7.26 13.88
C GLN A 259 9.49 7.36 13.62
N ASP A 260 8.79 6.23 13.64
CA ASP A 260 7.35 6.14 13.31
C ASP A 260 6.66 5.03 14.13
N THR A 261 6.91 4.98 15.42
CA THR A 261 6.23 4.03 16.30
C THR A 261 4.84 4.51 16.67
N ASP A 262 3.83 3.63 16.47
CA ASP A 262 2.43 3.97 16.73
C ASP A 262 2.00 3.51 18.14
N PRO A 263 1.40 4.40 18.97
CA PRO A 263 0.83 4.03 20.27
C PRO A 263 -0.23 2.93 20.21
N VAL A 264 -1.00 2.86 19.11
CA VAL A 264 -2.01 1.81 18.89
C VAL A 264 -1.36 0.44 18.77
N VAL A 265 -0.23 0.35 18.06
CA VAL A 265 0.56 -0.89 17.98
C VAL A 265 1.06 -1.31 19.36
N GLN A 266 1.54 -0.38 20.18
CA GLN A 266 1.98 -0.68 21.54
C GLN A 266 0.84 -1.18 22.43
N HIS A 267 -0.38 -0.69 22.24
CA HIS A 267 -1.57 -1.19 22.91
C HIS A 267 -1.91 -2.62 22.45
N LEU A 268 -1.89 -2.86 21.14
CA LEU A 268 -2.15 -4.17 20.54
C LEU A 268 -1.17 -5.25 21.04
N LEU A 269 0.12 -4.93 21.11
CA LEU A 269 1.15 -5.83 21.64
C LEU A 269 0.91 -6.23 23.11
N LYS A 270 0.37 -5.32 23.93
CA LYS A 270 -0.02 -5.65 25.31
C LYS A 270 -1.16 -6.67 25.35
N ILE A 271 -2.17 -6.50 24.49
CA ILE A 271 -3.29 -7.45 24.37
C ILE A 271 -2.75 -8.81 23.87
N PHE A 272 -1.90 -8.84 22.86
CA PHE A 272 -1.29 -10.08 22.36
C PHE A 272 -0.58 -10.85 23.45
N LYS A 273 0.22 -10.16 24.26
CA LYS A 273 0.95 -10.75 25.38
C LYS A 273 -0.02 -11.27 26.47
N GLU A 274 -1.09 -10.53 26.76
CA GLU A 274 -2.07 -10.91 27.78
C GLU A 274 -2.80 -12.22 27.43
N VAL A 275 -3.18 -12.38 26.15
CA VAL A 275 -3.90 -13.59 25.68
C VAL A 275 -2.97 -14.71 25.23
N GLY A 276 -1.66 -14.51 25.21
CA GLY A 276 -0.70 -15.51 24.74
C GLY A 276 -0.71 -15.71 23.23
N LEU A 277 -1.12 -14.71 22.44
CA LEU A 277 -1.01 -14.75 20.98
C LEU A 277 0.47 -14.79 20.58
N ALA A 278 0.85 -15.77 19.75
CA ALA A 278 2.20 -15.88 19.24
C ALA A 278 2.51 -14.69 18.29
N HIS A 279 3.43 -13.85 18.67
CA HIS A 279 3.81 -12.66 17.89
C HIS A 279 5.27 -12.30 18.03
N GLU A 280 5.79 -11.60 17.02
CA GLU A 280 7.08 -10.91 17.06
C GLU A 280 6.88 -9.42 16.75
N TYR A 281 7.77 -8.60 17.34
CA TYR A 281 7.79 -7.16 17.10
C TYR A 281 9.22 -6.70 16.88
N HIS A 282 9.46 -6.07 15.73
CA HIS A 282 10.81 -5.63 15.33
C HIS A 282 10.82 -4.15 14.98
N ILE A 283 11.81 -3.43 15.48
CA ILE A 283 12.07 -2.02 15.20
C ILE A 283 13.19 -1.89 14.18
N ASN A 284 12.91 -1.21 13.08
CA ASN A 284 13.87 -0.86 12.03
C ASN A 284 14.53 0.48 12.39
N LYS A 285 15.85 0.46 12.67
CA LYS A 285 16.57 1.65 13.09
C LYS A 285 16.83 2.63 11.96
N GLY A 286 16.68 3.92 12.25
CA GLY A 286 16.95 5.01 11.31
C GLY A 286 15.90 5.18 10.22
N ILE A 287 14.75 4.52 10.35
CA ILE A 287 13.67 4.54 9.36
C ILE A 287 12.40 5.09 10.00
N GLY A 288 11.66 5.90 9.24
CA GLY A 288 10.30 6.32 9.56
C GLY A 288 9.26 5.35 9.02
N HIS A 289 8.15 5.89 8.53
CA HIS A 289 7.05 5.14 7.90
C HIS A 289 7.43 4.69 6.49
N TRP A 290 8.31 3.66 6.40
CA TRP A 290 8.86 3.22 5.12
C TRP A 290 9.35 1.77 5.12
N TYR A 291 9.63 1.25 3.94
CA TYR A 291 10.18 -0.08 3.71
C TYR A 291 11.67 -0.14 4.13
N PRO A 292 12.11 -1.10 4.96
CA PRO A 292 13.52 -1.30 5.26
C PRO A 292 14.25 -1.93 4.06
N GLU A 293 15.55 -1.62 3.91
CA GLU A 293 16.37 -2.14 2.81
C GLU A 293 16.52 -3.68 2.84
N ASP A 294 16.47 -4.27 4.04
CA ASP A 294 16.55 -5.72 4.27
C ASP A 294 15.17 -6.39 4.42
N LEU A 295 14.13 -5.83 3.78
CA LEU A 295 12.76 -6.33 3.89
C LEU A 295 12.63 -7.80 3.48
N ASP A 296 13.32 -8.23 2.40
CA ASP A 296 13.27 -9.61 1.92
C ASP A 296 13.76 -10.58 3.01
N GLU A 297 14.88 -10.27 3.68
CA GLU A 297 15.41 -11.08 4.77
C GLU A 297 14.45 -11.12 5.96
N LYS A 298 13.88 -9.98 6.34
CA LYS A 298 12.90 -9.88 7.42
C LYS A 298 11.62 -10.65 7.11
N THR A 299 11.14 -10.54 5.86
CA THR A 299 9.97 -11.31 5.37
C THR A 299 10.22 -12.81 5.51
N LEU A 300 11.38 -13.31 5.07
CA LEU A 300 11.71 -14.73 5.18
C LEU A 300 11.79 -15.21 6.65
N LYS A 301 12.37 -14.42 7.54
CA LYS A 301 12.40 -14.72 8.99
C LYS A 301 11.00 -14.74 9.59
N ALA A 302 10.18 -13.77 9.24
CA ALA A 302 8.78 -13.72 9.68
C ALA A 302 7.98 -14.92 9.17
N VAL A 303 8.15 -15.29 7.90
CA VAL A 303 7.55 -16.52 7.34
C VAL A 303 8.01 -17.76 8.13
N GLU A 304 9.30 -17.88 8.41
CA GLU A 304 9.84 -19.00 9.19
C GLU A 304 9.22 -19.05 10.60
N PHE A 305 9.10 -17.93 11.28
CA PHE A 305 8.40 -17.85 12.58
C PHE A 305 6.94 -18.30 12.46
N ILE A 306 6.22 -17.85 11.43
CA ILE A 306 4.81 -18.16 11.24
C ILE A 306 4.59 -19.64 10.94
N VAL A 307 5.39 -20.25 10.06
CA VAL A 307 5.14 -21.63 9.59
C VAL A 307 5.70 -22.72 10.52
N ASN A 308 6.73 -22.42 11.28
CA ASN A 308 7.27 -23.37 12.27
C ASN A 308 6.35 -23.49 13.48
N ASN A 309 6.14 -24.72 13.95
CA ASN A 309 5.27 -25.03 15.11
C ASN A 309 5.90 -24.63 16.43
#